data_1ad387261044a2ff3608d62c39767c87
#
_entry.id   1ad387261044a2ff3608d62c39767c87
#
_cell.length_a   1.000
_cell.length_b   1.000
_cell.length_c   1.000
_cell.angle_alpha   90.00
_cell.angle_beta   90.00
_cell.angle_gamma   90.00
#
_symmetry.space_group_name_H-M   'P 1'
#
loop_
_entity.id
_entity.type
_entity.pdbx_description
1 polymer ?
#
loop_
_entity_poly.entity_id
_entity_poly.type
_entity_poly.pdbx_seq_one_letter_code
_entity_poly.pdbx_strand_id
1 'polypeptide(L)'
;MPAQLHIESKNRKTAHAKAAALVATKKDARMTESCNRRLRNLLAQRRAVLLPGAANALAARVMEDLGFRAIYVTGAGVTNTFLGMPDIGVMSVTELASHVSAMRDVVALPLIVDADTGFGNPINVARTIQILERSGANAIQLEDQDFPKRCGHFSGKSVVACAEMVQKIHAAVDARVDPDLVIVARTDAIAVNGFDDAMERAAAYIEAGADMTFVEAPRSRGQIAEIPKRLAVPQFINIVAGGLTPMIGLAELEQMGYSMVLYANAALQASIAGMQKVLGHLKAHGSLDGVAGELAGFTERQRLVGKPHFDELEKKYT
;
A
#
# COMPACT_ATOMS: atom_id res chain seq x y z
N MET A 1 -57.49 5.79 -10.87
CA MET A 1 -56.14 5.92 -10.32
C MET A 1 -55.17 4.82 -10.79
N PRO A 2 -54.98 4.55 -12.10
CA PRO A 2 -53.87 3.69 -12.57
C PRO A 2 -52.76 4.41 -13.36
N ALA A 3 -52.94 5.66 -13.77
CA ALA A 3 -51.96 6.36 -14.65
C ALA A 3 -50.73 6.89 -13.91
N GLN A 4 -50.82 7.25 -12.64
CA GLN A 4 -49.66 7.77 -11.85
C GLN A 4 -48.63 6.71 -11.51
N LEU A 5 -49.03 5.48 -11.23
CA LEU A 5 -48.12 4.35 -10.94
C LEU A 5 -47.27 3.93 -12.16
N HIS A 6 -47.79 4.18 -13.37
CA HIS A 6 -47.06 3.83 -14.60
C HIS A 6 -45.98 4.86 -14.98
N ILE A 7 -46.14 6.12 -14.59
CA ILE A 7 -45.18 7.20 -14.82
C ILE A 7 -44.02 7.09 -13.83
N GLU A 8 -44.28 6.76 -12.55
CA GLU A 8 -43.21 6.56 -11.55
C GLU A 8 -42.34 5.34 -11.84
N SER A 9 -42.94 4.25 -12.35
CA SER A 9 -42.22 3.04 -12.77
C SER A 9 -41.29 3.29 -13.98
N LYS A 10 -41.73 4.09 -14.96
CA LYS A 10 -40.92 4.50 -16.13
C LYS A 10 -39.74 5.42 -15.70
N ASN A 11 -39.97 6.36 -14.79
CA ASN A 11 -38.93 7.28 -14.31
C ASN A 11 -37.88 6.57 -13.48
N ARG A 12 -38.26 5.57 -12.68
CA ARG A 12 -37.29 4.74 -11.94
C ARG A 12 -36.44 3.87 -12.87
N LYS A 13 -37.01 3.27 -13.92
CA LYS A 13 -36.26 2.47 -14.91
C LYS A 13 -35.28 3.33 -15.72
N THR A 14 -35.66 4.56 -16.09
CA THR A 14 -34.76 5.49 -16.80
C THR A 14 -33.66 6.04 -15.91
N ALA A 15 -33.92 6.28 -14.63
CA ALA A 15 -32.90 6.69 -13.66
C ALA A 15 -31.88 5.56 -13.41
N HIS A 16 -32.33 4.31 -13.26
CA HIS A 16 -31.46 3.15 -13.13
C HIS A 16 -30.60 2.88 -14.37
N ALA A 17 -31.20 3.03 -15.59
CA ALA A 17 -30.48 2.88 -16.85
C ALA A 17 -29.40 3.97 -17.03
N LYS A 18 -29.70 5.23 -16.66
CA LYS A 18 -28.74 6.33 -16.71
C LYS A 18 -27.60 6.14 -15.66
N ALA A 19 -27.93 5.66 -14.46
CA ALA A 19 -26.93 5.34 -13.45
C ALA A 19 -26.02 4.17 -13.89
N ALA A 20 -26.59 3.11 -14.47
CA ALA A 20 -25.84 1.98 -15.01
C ALA A 20 -24.95 2.38 -16.21
N ALA A 21 -25.45 3.23 -17.12
CA ALA A 21 -24.66 3.77 -18.24
C ALA A 21 -23.52 4.68 -17.75
N LEU A 22 -23.74 5.49 -16.70
CA LEU A 22 -22.72 6.35 -16.11
C LEU A 22 -21.64 5.53 -15.39
N VAL A 23 -22.02 4.40 -14.77
CA VAL A 23 -21.08 3.45 -14.14
C VAL A 23 -20.30 2.70 -15.22
N ALA A 24 -20.94 2.28 -16.32
CA ALA A 24 -20.27 1.62 -17.44
C ALA A 24 -19.26 2.55 -18.14
N THR A 25 -19.63 3.80 -18.44
CA THR A 25 -18.71 4.78 -19.04
C THR A 25 -17.55 5.17 -18.12
N LYS A 26 -17.78 5.22 -16.79
CA LYS A 26 -16.70 5.41 -15.82
C LYS A 26 -15.79 4.18 -15.70
N LYS A 27 -16.34 2.98 -15.89
CA LYS A 27 -15.55 1.73 -15.90
C LYS A 27 -14.70 1.64 -17.17
N ASP A 28 -15.24 2.00 -18.32
CA ASP A 28 -14.51 2.03 -19.61
C ASP A 28 -13.42 3.11 -19.62
N ALA A 29 -13.69 4.30 -19.08
CA ALA A 29 -12.68 5.35 -18.92
C ALA A 29 -11.55 4.95 -17.93
N ARG A 30 -11.86 4.14 -16.89
CA ARG A 30 -10.85 3.59 -15.99
C ARG A 30 -10.00 2.49 -16.64
N MET A 31 -10.49 1.79 -17.64
CA MET A 31 -9.74 0.78 -18.39
C MET A 31 -8.73 1.37 -19.38
N THR A 32 -8.80 2.66 -19.70
CA THR A 32 -7.85 3.35 -20.59
C THR A 32 -6.69 4.02 -19.84
N GLU A 33 -6.83 4.28 -18.52
CA GLU A 33 -5.81 4.95 -17.73
C GLU A 33 -4.91 3.94 -17.00
N SER A 34 -3.57 4.04 -17.18
CA SER A 34 -2.62 3.17 -16.50
C SER A 34 -2.70 3.30 -14.96
N CYS A 35 -2.32 2.23 -14.23
CA CYS A 35 -2.27 2.29 -12.77
C CYS A 35 -1.29 3.35 -12.27
N ASN A 36 -0.18 3.58 -12.99
CA ASN A 36 0.79 4.62 -12.67
C ASN A 36 0.15 6.02 -12.76
N ARG A 37 -0.56 6.31 -13.85
CA ARG A 37 -1.27 7.57 -14.02
C ARG A 37 -2.38 7.76 -12.96
N ARG A 38 -3.13 6.71 -12.65
CA ARG A 38 -4.13 6.76 -11.58
C ARG A 38 -3.51 7.10 -10.23
N LEU A 39 -2.35 6.53 -9.90
CA LEU A 39 -1.64 6.85 -8.67
C LEU A 39 -1.21 8.32 -8.65
N ARG A 40 -0.61 8.82 -9.74
CA ARG A 40 -0.22 10.24 -9.85
C ARG A 40 -1.41 11.18 -9.68
N ASN A 41 -2.56 10.84 -10.26
CA ASN A 41 -3.79 11.61 -10.09
C ASN A 41 -4.33 11.57 -8.65
N LEU A 42 -4.15 10.46 -7.93
CA LEU A 42 -4.46 10.38 -6.49
C LEU A 42 -3.57 11.31 -5.69
N LEU A 43 -2.26 11.29 -5.94
CA LEU A 43 -1.27 12.12 -5.24
C LEU A 43 -1.48 13.61 -5.52
N ALA A 44 -1.81 13.98 -6.76
CA ALA A 44 -2.04 15.36 -7.15
C ALA A 44 -3.23 16.01 -6.43
N GLN A 45 -4.22 15.21 -5.99
CA GLN A 45 -5.37 15.72 -5.23
C GLN A 45 -5.00 16.24 -3.83
N ARG A 46 -3.86 15.83 -3.30
CA ARG A 46 -3.39 16.14 -1.93
C ARG A 46 -4.48 15.96 -0.85
N ARG A 47 -5.30 14.94 -1.05
CA ARG A 47 -6.29 14.48 -0.07
C ARG A 47 -5.77 13.23 0.58
N ALA A 48 -5.80 13.16 1.89
CA ALA A 48 -5.34 12.02 2.65
C ALA A 48 -6.08 10.74 2.20
N VAL A 49 -5.41 9.88 1.44
CA VAL A 49 -5.94 8.59 0.99
C VAL A 49 -5.51 7.53 1.98
N LEU A 50 -6.47 6.73 2.48
CA LEU A 50 -6.16 5.57 3.30
C LEU A 50 -5.40 4.53 2.47
N LEU A 51 -4.25 4.11 2.97
CA LEU A 51 -3.36 3.16 2.32
C LEU A 51 -3.16 1.93 3.23
N PRO A 52 -3.93 0.85 3.03
CA PRO A 52 -3.77 -0.37 3.81
C PRO A 52 -2.58 -1.19 3.30
N GLY A 53 -1.88 -1.87 4.22
CA GLY A 53 -0.78 -2.78 3.88
C GLY A 53 -1.25 -4.20 3.61
N ALA A 54 -0.93 -4.74 2.43
CA ALA A 54 -1.15 -6.13 2.05
C ALA A 54 0.15 -6.93 2.13
N ALA A 55 0.03 -8.14 2.68
CA ALA A 55 1.12 -9.11 2.76
C ALA A 55 1.02 -10.21 1.67
N ASN A 56 -0.13 -10.35 1.03
CA ASN A 56 -0.40 -11.38 0.03
C ASN A 56 -1.59 -10.99 -0.87
N ALA A 57 -1.79 -11.78 -1.94
CA ALA A 57 -2.84 -11.56 -2.93
C ALA A 57 -4.26 -11.60 -2.35
N LEU A 58 -4.53 -12.44 -1.34
CA LEU A 58 -5.85 -12.50 -0.70
C LEU A 58 -6.15 -11.20 0.07
N ALA A 59 -5.18 -10.69 0.84
CA ALA A 59 -5.33 -9.41 1.52
C ALA A 59 -5.57 -8.26 0.52
N ALA A 60 -4.85 -8.26 -0.61
CA ALA A 60 -5.05 -7.27 -1.67
C ALA A 60 -6.48 -7.33 -2.26
N ARG A 61 -7.03 -8.52 -2.51
CA ARG A 61 -8.44 -8.69 -2.95
C ARG A 61 -9.45 -8.15 -1.93
N VAL A 62 -9.25 -8.44 -0.65
CA VAL A 62 -10.13 -7.91 0.41
C VAL A 62 -10.10 -6.38 0.42
N MET A 63 -8.93 -5.77 0.26
CA MET A 63 -8.79 -4.31 0.22
C MET A 63 -9.48 -3.70 -1.01
N GLU A 64 -9.35 -4.31 -2.18
CA GLU A 64 -10.05 -3.86 -3.38
C GLU A 64 -11.58 -4.00 -3.24
N ASP A 65 -12.05 -5.11 -2.69
CA ASP A 65 -13.48 -5.37 -2.42
C ASP A 65 -14.09 -4.36 -1.43
N LEU A 66 -13.32 -3.95 -0.43
CA LEU A 66 -13.68 -2.90 0.53
C LEU A 66 -13.64 -1.47 -0.06
N GLY A 67 -13.19 -1.30 -1.30
CA GLY A 67 -13.20 -0.03 -2.02
C GLY A 67 -12.02 0.90 -1.70
N PHE A 68 -10.90 0.38 -1.18
CA PHE A 68 -9.68 1.17 -1.09
C PHE A 68 -9.20 1.62 -2.48
N ARG A 69 -8.42 2.69 -2.53
CA ARG A 69 -8.01 3.33 -3.80
C ARG A 69 -6.59 2.99 -4.22
N ALA A 70 -5.76 2.50 -3.30
CA ALA A 70 -4.39 2.02 -3.50
C ALA A 70 -4.04 1.03 -2.40
N ILE A 71 -3.00 0.23 -2.59
CA ILE A 71 -2.52 -0.80 -1.67
C ILE A 71 -1.02 -0.61 -1.47
N TYR A 72 -0.57 -0.75 -0.22
CA TYR A 72 0.85 -0.83 0.11
C TYR A 72 1.28 -2.29 0.24
N VAL A 73 2.27 -2.71 -0.53
CA VAL A 73 2.89 -4.03 -0.38
C VAL A 73 3.94 -3.91 0.71
N THR A 74 3.59 -4.36 1.91
CA THR A 74 4.43 -4.16 3.10
C THR A 74 5.53 -5.20 3.19
N GLY A 75 6.80 -4.75 3.22
CA GLY A 75 7.96 -5.63 3.39
C GLY A 75 7.88 -6.46 4.68
N ALA A 76 7.54 -5.81 5.80
CA ALA A 76 7.31 -6.48 7.08
C ALA A 76 6.20 -7.54 7.00
N GLY A 77 5.06 -7.18 6.38
CA GLY A 77 3.93 -8.11 6.23
C GLY A 77 4.28 -9.33 5.40
N VAL A 78 4.95 -9.14 4.25
CA VAL A 78 5.40 -10.24 3.39
C VAL A 78 6.41 -11.11 4.14
N THR A 79 7.44 -10.53 4.77
CA THR A 79 8.43 -11.28 5.54
C THR A 79 7.79 -12.13 6.64
N ASN A 80 6.87 -11.55 7.42
CA ASN A 80 6.20 -12.26 8.51
C ASN A 80 5.30 -13.39 8.01
N THR A 81 4.56 -13.20 6.89
CA THR A 81 3.59 -14.19 6.41
C THR A 81 4.23 -15.28 5.56
N PHE A 82 5.25 -14.95 4.78
CA PHE A 82 5.92 -15.89 3.88
C PHE A 82 7.02 -16.69 4.57
N LEU A 83 7.88 -16.02 5.36
CA LEU A 83 9.02 -16.66 6.01
C LEU A 83 8.77 -17.00 7.49
N GLY A 84 7.74 -16.42 8.13
CA GLY A 84 7.52 -16.53 9.57
C GLY A 84 8.63 -15.84 10.38
N MET A 85 9.36 -14.90 9.79
CA MET A 85 10.53 -14.25 10.35
C MET A 85 10.28 -12.76 10.64
N PRO A 86 11.04 -12.13 11.54
CA PRO A 86 10.97 -10.69 11.75
C PRO A 86 11.48 -9.91 10.52
N ASP A 87 11.04 -8.66 10.43
CA ASP A 87 11.42 -7.73 9.36
C ASP A 87 12.83 -7.13 9.61
N ILE A 88 13.84 -7.82 9.15
CA ILE A 88 15.27 -7.50 9.34
C ILE A 88 16.09 -7.63 8.04
N GLY A 89 15.47 -7.41 6.88
CA GLY A 89 16.14 -7.43 5.59
C GLY A 89 16.53 -8.82 5.08
N VAL A 90 15.75 -9.87 5.46
CA VAL A 90 16.05 -11.28 5.06
C VAL A 90 15.39 -11.67 3.74
N MET A 91 14.39 -10.92 3.28
CA MET A 91 13.70 -11.17 2.03
C MET A 91 14.53 -10.69 0.83
N SER A 92 14.58 -11.49 -0.23
CA SER A 92 15.24 -11.10 -1.48
C SER A 92 14.31 -10.29 -2.40
N VAL A 93 14.90 -9.52 -3.33
CA VAL A 93 14.12 -8.78 -4.34
C VAL A 93 13.28 -9.69 -5.23
N THR A 94 13.72 -10.91 -5.50
CA THR A 94 12.99 -11.88 -6.34
C THR A 94 11.78 -12.46 -5.63
N GLU A 95 11.86 -12.72 -4.34
CA GLU A 95 10.72 -13.11 -3.52
C GLU A 95 9.69 -11.99 -3.45
N LEU A 96 10.13 -10.75 -3.17
CA LEU A 96 9.26 -9.58 -3.18
C LEU A 96 8.55 -9.41 -4.54
N ALA A 97 9.29 -9.51 -5.64
CA ALA A 97 8.76 -9.40 -7.00
C ALA A 97 7.68 -10.45 -7.29
N SER A 98 7.87 -11.68 -6.82
CA SER A 98 6.87 -12.75 -6.95
C SER A 98 5.57 -12.42 -6.21
N HIS A 99 5.66 -11.86 -5.01
CA HIS A 99 4.49 -11.39 -4.26
C HIS A 99 3.79 -10.22 -4.96
N VAL A 100 4.55 -9.24 -5.49
CA VAL A 100 4.00 -8.12 -6.26
C VAL A 100 3.24 -8.61 -7.49
N SER A 101 3.83 -9.54 -8.27
CA SER A 101 3.17 -10.15 -9.44
C SER A 101 1.87 -10.86 -9.05
N ALA A 102 1.89 -11.69 -8.00
CA ALA A 102 0.69 -12.40 -7.54
C ALA A 102 -0.43 -11.44 -7.09
N MET A 103 -0.08 -10.30 -6.48
CA MET A 103 -1.05 -9.26 -6.15
C MET A 103 -1.56 -8.56 -7.42
N ARG A 104 -0.65 -8.21 -8.36
CA ARG A 104 -1.02 -7.54 -9.62
C ARG A 104 -1.99 -8.36 -10.46
N ASP A 105 -1.83 -9.67 -10.48
CA ASP A 105 -2.71 -10.58 -11.24
C ASP A 105 -4.17 -10.56 -10.75
N VAL A 106 -4.39 -10.17 -9.50
CA VAL A 106 -5.71 -10.30 -8.87
C VAL A 106 -6.39 -8.97 -8.51
N VAL A 107 -5.68 -7.84 -8.57
CA VAL A 107 -6.26 -6.51 -8.28
C VAL A 107 -5.89 -5.50 -9.36
N ALA A 108 -6.77 -4.52 -9.58
CA ALA A 108 -6.54 -3.43 -10.51
C ALA A 108 -6.06 -2.13 -9.81
N LEU A 109 -5.93 -2.11 -8.49
CA LEU A 109 -5.52 -0.93 -7.73
C LEU A 109 -4.02 -0.62 -7.90
N PRO A 110 -3.58 0.65 -7.79
CA PRO A 110 -2.18 0.98 -7.67
C PRO A 110 -1.51 0.26 -6.49
N LEU A 111 -0.32 -0.32 -6.75
CA LEU A 111 0.53 -0.99 -5.76
C LEU A 111 1.73 -0.10 -5.44
N ILE A 112 1.88 0.32 -4.18
CA ILE A 112 3.06 0.99 -3.64
C ILE A 112 3.88 -0.07 -2.93
N VAL A 113 5.11 -0.31 -3.41
CA VAL A 113 5.94 -1.43 -2.96
C VAL A 113 7.07 -0.95 -2.05
N ASP A 114 7.16 -1.53 -0.86
CA ASP A 114 8.29 -1.37 0.05
C ASP A 114 9.48 -2.20 -0.48
N ALA A 115 10.52 -1.53 -0.97
CA ALA A 115 11.72 -2.17 -1.49
C ALA A 115 12.91 -2.03 -0.54
N ASP A 116 12.66 -1.88 0.77
CA ASP A 116 13.69 -1.76 1.79
C ASP A 116 14.78 -0.72 1.38
N THR A 117 16.05 -1.06 1.49
CA THR A 117 17.18 -0.19 1.12
C THR A 117 17.52 -0.22 -0.39
N GLY A 118 16.71 -0.92 -1.20
CA GLY A 118 16.95 -1.13 -2.64
C GLY A 118 17.81 -2.35 -2.96
N PHE A 119 18.06 -3.23 -1.97
CA PHE A 119 18.80 -4.49 -2.09
C PHE A 119 20.27 -4.34 -2.52
N GLY A 120 20.89 -3.23 -2.14
CA GLY A 120 22.33 -3.00 -2.34
C GLY A 120 22.69 -1.56 -2.69
N ASN A 121 23.74 -1.40 -3.52
CA ASN A 121 24.25 -0.11 -3.96
C ASN A 121 23.36 0.51 -5.09
N PRO A 122 23.67 1.71 -5.64
CA PRO A 122 22.87 2.33 -6.69
C PRO A 122 22.67 1.45 -7.95
N ILE A 123 23.64 0.61 -8.32
CA ILE A 123 23.52 -0.32 -9.46
C ILE A 123 22.49 -1.43 -9.15
N ASN A 124 22.48 -1.92 -7.92
CA ASN A 124 21.44 -2.87 -7.46
C ASN A 124 20.06 -2.22 -7.43
N VAL A 125 19.96 -0.96 -6.99
CA VAL A 125 18.72 -0.18 -7.03
C VAL A 125 18.16 -0.09 -8.44
N ALA A 126 18.96 0.27 -9.44
CA ALA A 126 18.52 0.32 -10.84
C ALA A 126 17.89 -1.02 -11.28
N ARG A 127 18.52 -2.15 -10.94
CA ARG A 127 17.98 -3.49 -11.23
C ARG A 127 16.68 -3.77 -10.44
N THR A 128 16.62 -3.37 -9.18
CA THR A 128 15.44 -3.52 -8.31
C THR A 128 14.23 -2.80 -8.90
N ILE A 129 14.41 -1.54 -9.33
CA ILE A 129 13.35 -0.76 -9.99
C ILE A 129 12.82 -1.49 -11.20
N GLN A 130 13.70 -1.94 -12.11
CA GLN A 130 13.30 -2.66 -13.32
C GLN A 130 12.54 -3.98 -13.02
N ILE A 131 12.94 -4.70 -12.00
CA ILE A 131 12.30 -5.96 -11.60
C ILE A 131 10.89 -5.67 -11.04
N LEU A 132 10.77 -4.73 -10.09
CA LEU A 132 9.50 -4.43 -9.42
C LEU A 132 8.50 -3.73 -10.36
N GLU A 133 8.97 -2.84 -11.24
CA GLU A 133 8.14 -2.22 -12.26
C GLU A 133 7.51 -3.27 -13.19
N ARG A 134 8.32 -4.21 -13.71
CA ARG A 134 7.82 -5.34 -14.52
C ARG A 134 6.87 -6.26 -13.76
N SER A 135 7.02 -6.35 -12.45
CA SER A 135 6.12 -7.13 -11.59
C SER A 135 4.79 -6.41 -11.30
N GLY A 136 4.65 -5.16 -11.75
CA GLY A 136 3.40 -4.39 -11.65
C GLY A 136 3.34 -3.40 -10.50
N ALA A 137 4.48 -3.00 -9.90
CA ALA A 137 4.57 -1.88 -8.99
C ALA A 137 4.21 -0.56 -9.69
N ASN A 138 3.54 0.34 -8.98
CA ASN A 138 3.15 1.67 -9.47
C ASN A 138 3.85 2.79 -8.68
N ALA A 139 4.34 2.45 -7.48
CA ALA A 139 5.33 3.22 -6.75
C ALA A 139 6.31 2.26 -6.08
N ILE A 140 7.57 2.69 -5.96
CA ILE A 140 8.62 1.91 -5.27
C ILE A 140 9.23 2.80 -4.21
N GLN A 141 9.18 2.33 -2.96
CA GLN A 141 9.78 3.01 -1.81
C GLN A 141 11.16 2.47 -1.56
N LEU A 142 12.11 3.38 -1.38
CA LEU A 142 13.49 3.10 -0.97
C LEU A 142 13.77 3.85 0.33
N GLU A 143 14.47 3.22 1.28
CA GLU A 143 14.82 3.83 2.56
C GLU A 143 16.34 4.00 2.73
N ASP A 144 16.75 4.99 3.53
CA ASP A 144 18.15 5.35 3.77
C ASP A 144 18.82 4.59 4.93
N GLN A 145 18.25 3.46 5.38
CA GLN A 145 18.90 2.62 6.37
C GLN A 145 20.13 1.90 5.80
N ASP A 146 21.10 1.59 6.67
CA ASP A 146 22.16 0.63 6.39
C ASP A 146 21.59 -0.79 6.25
N PHE A 147 22.21 -1.61 5.41
CA PHE A 147 21.87 -3.03 5.33
C PHE A 147 22.70 -3.84 6.37
N PRO A 148 22.09 -4.80 7.10
CA PRO A 148 20.68 -5.19 7.04
C PRO A 148 19.76 -4.21 7.79
N LYS A 149 18.69 -3.80 7.12
CA LYS A 149 17.73 -2.85 7.68
C LYS A 149 16.95 -3.43 8.88
N ARG A 150 16.27 -2.56 9.62
CA ARG A 150 15.36 -2.92 10.70
C ARG A 150 14.01 -2.23 10.51
N CYS A 151 12.94 -2.81 11.05
CA CYS A 151 11.63 -2.17 11.05
C CYS A 151 11.73 -0.74 11.61
N GLY A 152 11.02 0.22 10.98
CA GLY A 152 11.06 1.65 11.31
C GLY A 152 10.76 1.99 12.77
N HIS A 153 10.06 1.13 13.48
CA HIS A 153 9.75 1.28 14.92
C HIS A 153 10.73 0.59 15.88
N PHE A 154 11.77 -0.10 15.37
CA PHE A 154 12.79 -0.74 16.20
C PHE A 154 13.93 0.23 16.53
N SER A 155 14.61 -0.04 17.64
CA SER A 155 15.84 0.66 18.04
C SER A 155 17.09 0.10 17.34
N GLY A 156 18.19 0.86 17.39
CA GLY A 156 19.49 0.42 16.86
C GLY A 156 19.58 0.43 15.33
N LYS A 157 18.81 1.32 14.67
CA LYS A 157 18.97 1.65 13.26
C LYS A 157 20.21 2.50 13.02
N SER A 158 20.77 2.42 11.83
CA SER A 158 21.74 3.35 11.26
C SER A 158 21.25 3.79 9.88
N VAL A 159 21.71 4.94 9.43
CA VAL A 159 21.39 5.47 8.09
C VAL A 159 22.68 5.69 7.32
N VAL A 160 22.63 5.41 6.00
CA VAL A 160 23.75 5.67 5.10
C VAL A 160 24.01 7.18 4.97
N ALA A 161 25.15 7.57 4.44
CA ALA A 161 25.42 8.97 4.10
C ALA A 161 24.34 9.51 3.17
N CYS A 162 23.88 10.75 3.38
CA CYS A 162 22.85 11.38 2.54
C CYS A 162 23.22 11.33 1.05
N ALA A 163 24.49 11.59 0.73
CA ALA A 163 25.00 11.52 -0.64
C ALA A 163 24.87 10.12 -1.27
N GLU A 164 24.98 9.03 -0.48
CA GLU A 164 24.78 7.67 -0.97
C GLU A 164 23.31 7.44 -1.35
N MET A 165 22.39 7.84 -0.47
CA MET A 165 20.95 7.71 -0.77
C MET A 165 20.54 8.59 -1.97
N VAL A 166 21.09 9.78 -2.11
CA VAL A 166 20.91 10.63 -3.30
C VAL A 166 21.30 9.87 -4.57
N GLN A 167 22.44 9.15 -4.60
CA GLN A 167 22.81 8.33 -5.76
C GLN A 167 21.87 7.15 -5.98
N LYS A 168 21.32 6.55 -4.92
CA LYS A 168 20.28 5.50 -5.05
C LYS A 168 19.01 6.06 -5.68
N ILE A 169 18.58 7.28 -5.30
CA ILE A 169 17.40 7.93 -5.90
C ILE A 169 17.66 8.27 -7.38
N HIS A 170 18.83 8.84 -7.72
CA HIS A 170 19.20 9.08 -9.14
C HIS A 170 19.10 7.78 -9.95
N ALA A 171 19.72 6.69 -9.46
CA ALA A 171 19.66 5.40 -10.13
C ALA A 171 18.23 4.84 -10.28
N ALA A 172 17.36 5.09 -9.30
CA ALA A 172 15.97 4.70 -9.37
C ALA A 172 15.18 5.49 -10.42
N VAL A 173 15.38 6.80 -10.47
CA VAL A 173 14.74 7.70 -11.44
C VAL A 173 15.17 7.36 -12.87
N ASP A 174 16.48 7.12 -13.09
CA ASP A 174 17.02 6.80 -14.40
C ASP A 174 16.60 5.40 -14.89
N ALA A 175 16.39 4.45 -13.98
CA ALA A 175 16.07 3.05 -14.31
C ALA A 175 14.60 2.79 -14.60
N ARG A 176 13.67 3.67 -14.18
CA ARG A 176 12.24 3.50 -14.47
C ARG A 176 11.96 3.61 -15.97
N VAL A 177 11.08 2.75 -16.47
CA VAL A 177 10.68 2.73 -17.90
C VAL A 177 9.46 3.63 -18.12
N ASP A 178 8.46 3.52 -17.28
CA ASP A 178 7.29 4.41 -17.32
C ASP A 178 7.56 5.67 -16.48
N PRO A 179 7.58 6.88 -17.09
CA PRO A 179 7.81 8.12 -16.34
C PRO A 179 6.78 8.40 -15.27
N ASP A 180 5.62 7.75 -15.32
CA ASP A 180 4.58 7.86 -14.30
C ASP A 180 4.81 6.91 -13.10
N LEU A 181 5.76 5.98 -13.15
CA LEU A 181 6.18 5.22 -11.96
C LEU A 181 6.67 6.19 -10.88
N VAL A 182 6.15 6.05 -9.67
CA VAL A 182 6.46 6.95 -8.54
C VAL A 182 7.64 6.41 -7.75
N ILE A 183 8.68 7.24 -7.55
CA ILE A 183 9.79 6.93 -6.64
C ILE A 183 9.52 7.60 -5.31
N VAL A 184 9.44 6.78 -4.23
CA VAL A 184 9.22 7.24 -2.87
C VAL A 184 10.52 7.14 -2.09
N ALA A 185 11.02 8.27 -1.60
CA ALA A 185 12.20 8.30 -0.73
C ALA A 185 11.77 8.35 0.73
N ARG A 186 12.15 7.31 1.49
CA ARG A 186 11.95 7.23 2.94
C ARG A 186 13.25 7.57 3.66
N THR A 187 13.12 8.33 4.75
CA THR A 187 14.21 8.53 5.71
C THR A 187 13.83 8.03 7.09
N ASP A 188 14.72 7.28 7.70
CA ASP A 188 14.65 6.80 9.09
C ASP A 188 15.50 7.66 10.03
N ALA A 189 16.03 8.79 9.57
CA ALA A 189 17.00 9.64 10.27
C ALA A 189 16.45 10.26 11.56
N ILE A 190 15.12 10.43 11.74
CA ILE A 190 14.56 10.94 13.02
C ILE A 190 15.08 10.12 14.22
N ALA A 191 15.15 8.80 14.08
CA ALA A 191 15.56 7.91 15.16
C ALA A 191 17.07 7.90 15.41
N VAL A 192 17.86 8.35 14.44
CA VAL A 192 19.34 8.28 14.45
C VAL A 192 19.96 9.66 14.70
N ASN A 193 19.58 10.64 13.90
CA ASN A 193 20.20 11.97 13.85
C ASN A 193 19.24 13.10 14.30
N GLY A 194 17.94 12.82 14.44
CA GLY A 194 16.92 13.80 14.82
C GLY A 194 16.11 14.34 13.64
N PHE A 195 15.15 15.23 13.98
CA PHE A 195 14.15 15.71 13.05
C PHE A 195 14.73 16.58 11.93
N ASP A 196 15.66 17.48 12.26
CA ASP A 196 16.19 18.43 11.27
C ASP A 196 17.04 17.72 10.22
N ASP A 197 17.90 16.76 10.59
CA ASP A 197 18.65 15.94 9.62
C ASP A 197 17.70 15.14 8.72
N ALA A 198 16.61 14.60 9.26
CA ALA A 198 15.59 13.91 8.45
C ALA A 198 14.93 14.84 7.43
N MET A 199 14.68 16.10 7.79
CA MET A 199 14.09 17.10 6.88
C MET A 199 15.08 17.53 5.79
N GLU A 200 16.36 17.71 6.13
CA GLU A 200 17.43 18.04 5.18
C GLU A 200 17.65 16.90 4.18
N ARG A 201 17.67 15.65 4.66
CA ARG A 201 17.75 14.46 3.80
C ARG A 201 16.54 14.36 2.85
N ALA A 202 15.33 14.49 3.38
CA ALA A 202 14.12 14.43 2.56
C ALA A 202 14.13 15.51 1.45
N ALA A 203 14.61 16.73 1.77
CA ALA A 203 14.77 17.79 0.77
C ALA A 203 15.80 17.42 -0.30
N ALA A 204 16.97 16.88 0.09
CA ALA A 204 17.98 16.41 -0.86
C ALA A 204 17.48 15.26 -1.76
N TYR A 205 16.63 14.38 -1.23
CA TYR A 205 16.02 13.29 -2.01
C TYR A 205 15.00 13.81 -3.03
N ILE A 206 14.27 14.88 -2.70
CA ILE A 206 13.38 15.57 -3.65
C ILE A 206 14.21 16.19 -4.78
N GLU A 207 15.30 16.87 -4.46
CA GLU A 207 16.23 17.45 -5.46
C GLU A 207 16.83 16.36 -6.36
N ALA A 208 17.06 15.15 -5.82
CA ALA A 208 17.51 13.98 -6.57
C ALA A 208 16.43 13.35 -7.46
N GLY A 209 15.18 13.83 -7.41
CA GLY A 209 14.09 13.40 -8.28
C GLY A 209 13.09 12.45 -7.62
N ALA A 210 13.06 12.32 -6.28
CA ALA A 210 11.98 11.59 -5.61
C ALA A 210 10.63 12.29 -5.84
N ASP A 211 9.63 11.53 -6.26
CA ASP A 211 8.28 12.03 -6.55
C ASP A 211 7.45 12.22 -5.27
N MET A 212 7.82 11.53 -4.20
CA MET A 212 7.13 11.49 -2.92
C MET A 212 8.13 11.22 -1.80
N THR A 213 7.91 11.75 -0.60
CA THR A 213 8.75 11.44 0.55
C THR A 213 7.96 10.86 1.72
N PHE A 214 8.67 10.07 2.52
CA PHE A 214 8.19 9.46 3.74
C PHE A 214 9.21 9.65 4.85
N VAL A 215 8.88 10.49 5.82
CA VAL A 215 9.69 10.72 7.02
C VAL A 215 9.17 9.79 8.11
N GLU A 216 9.95 8.75 8.45
CA GLU A 216 9.53 7.68 9.36
C GLU A 216 9.53 8.12 10.82
N ALA A 217 8.49 7.70 11.55
CA ALA A 217 8.32 7.81 12.99
C ALA A 217 8.49 9.23 13.59
N PRO A 218 7.78 10.26 13.07
CA PRO A 218 7.71 11.56 13.75
C PRO A 218 7.05 11.39 15.12
N ARG A 219 7.62 12.05 16.14
CA ARG A 219 7.32 11.78 17.57
C ARG A 219 6.31 12.74 18.19
N SER A 220 5.96 13.81 17.49
CA SER A 220 5.03 14.82 18.00
C SER A 220 4.09 15.33 16.91
N ARG A 221 2.92 15.86 17.33
CA ARG A 221 1.99 16.52 16.40
C ARG A 221 2.64 17.73 15.70
N GLY A 222 3.58 18.41 16.36
CA GLY A 222 4.34 19.51 15.78
C GLY A 222 5.19 19.06 14.60
N GLN A 223 5.99 18.00 14.78
CA GLN A 223 6.79 17.39 13.71
C GLN A 223 5.90 16.93 12.55
N ILE A 224 4.79 16.25 12.86
CA ILE A 224 3.85 15.77 11.84
C ILE A 224 3.28 16.94 11.02
N ALA A 225 2.86 18.02 11.67
CA ALA A 225 2.32 19.20 10.99
C ALA A 225 3.39 20.01 10.20
N GLU A 226 4.66 19.88 10.56
CA GLU A 226 5.77 20.61 9.92
C GLU A 226 6.24 19.93 8.62
N ILE A 227 6.25 18.59 8.56
CA ILE A 227 6.73 17.82 7.41
C ILE A 227 6.09 18.31 6.09
N PRO A 228 4.76 18.31 5.89
CA PRO A 228 4.17 18.73 4.62
C PRO A 228 4.33 20.21 4.30
N LYS A 229 4.66 21.06 5.29
CA LYS A 229 4.93 22.49 5.09
C LYS A 229 6.33 22.74 4.53
N ARG A 230 7.30 21.91 4.93
CA ARG A 230 8.71 22.06 4.51
C ARG A 230 9.01 21.34 3.21
N LEU A 231 8.25 20.30 2.85
CA LEU A 231 8.54 19.44 1.70
C LEU A 231 7.47 19.62 0.60
N ALA A 232 7.91 19.99 -0.60
CA ALA A 232 7.02 20.40 -1.69
C ALA A 232 6.25 19.25 -2.36
N VAL A 233 6.82 18.03 -2.34
CA VAL A 233 6.21 16.84 -2.96
C VAL A 233 5.12 16.22 -2.07
N PRO A 234 4.25 15.32 -2.58
CA PRO A 234 3.32 14.55 -1.77
C PRO A 234 4.02 13.83 -0.62
N GLN A 235 3.36 13.79 0.55
CA GLN A 235 3.87 13.13 1.75
C GLN A 235 2.96 11.97 2.12
N PHE A 236 3.54 10.86 2.61
CA PHE A 236 2.75 9.91 3.36
C PHE A 236 3.27 9.71 4.78
N ILE A 237 2.39 9.31 5.68
CA ILE A 237 2.66 9.02 7.07
C ILE A 237 2.20 7.60 7.40
N ASN A 238 2.98 6.89 8.19
CA ASN A 238 2.63 5.56 8.70
C ASN A 238 2.07 5.67 10.12
N ILE A 239 0.84 5.20 10.31
CA ILE A 239 0.18 5.11 11.61
C ILE A 239 0.19 3.65 12.05
N VAL A 240 0.91 3.37 13.12
CA VAL A 240 1.05 2.01 13.67
C VAL A 240 0.45 1.97 15.07
N ALA A 241 -0.51 1.08 15.29
CA ALA A 241 -1.07 0.87 16.62
C ALA A 241 0.03 0.39 17.58
N GLY A 242 0.25 1.14 18.65
CA GLY A 242 1.35 0.89 19.60
C GLY A 242 2.73 1.32 19.12
N GLY A 243 2.84 2.02 17.98
CA GLY A 243 4.09 2.57 17.45
C GLY A 243 4.51 3.90 18.08
N LEU A 244 5.55 4.51 17.52
CA LEU A 244 6.14 5.76 18.03
C LEU A 244 5.39 7.02 17.55
N THR A 245 4.71 6.94 16.39
CA THR A 245 3.97 8.06 15.81
C THR A 245 2.65 8.25 16.53
N PRO A 246 2.31 9.48 16.97
CA PRO A 246 1.02 9.78 17.58
C PRO A 246 -0.16 9.40 16.68
N MET A 247 -1.20 8.81 17.27
CA MET A 247 -2.47 8.52 16.55
C MET A 247 -3.18 9.83 16.22
N ILE A 248 -3.35 10.11 14.93
CA ILE A 248 -4.04 11.29 14.40
C ILE A 248 -5.09 10.82 13.40
N GLY A 249 -6.28 11.43 13.43
CA GLY A 249 -7.37 11.08 12.54
C GLY A 249 -7.12 11.53 11.10
N LEU A 250 -7.74 10.82 10.13
CA LEU A 250 -7.57 11.06 8.70
C LEU A 250 -7.84 12.51 8.30
N ALA A 251 -8.94 13.10 8.78
CA ALA A 251 -9.33 14.47 8.46
C ALA A 251 -8.30 15.51 8.92
N GLU A 252 -7.67 15.28 10.07
CA GLU A 252 -6.64 16.16 10.59
C GLU A 252 -5.33 16.03 9.80
N LEU A 253 -4.94 14.81 9.42
CA LEU A 253 -3.78 14.57 8.56
C LEU A 253 -3.97 15.19 7.16
N GLU A 254 -5.20 15.16 6.62
CA GLU A 254 -5.54 15.85 5.39
C GLU A 254 -5.37 17.37 5.52
N GLN A 255 -5.84 17.96 6.62
CA GLN A 255 -5.67 19.40 6.91
C GLN A 255 -4.19 19.79 7.07
N MET A 256 -3.36 18.87 7.59
CA MET A 256 -1.91 19.06 7.68
C MET A 256 -1.21 19.00 6.32
N GLY A 257 -1.86 18.42 5.26
CA GLY A 257 -1.33 18.35 3.90
C GLY A 257 -0.75 16.99 3.50
N TYR A 258 -1.02 15.92 4.26
CA TYR A 258 -0.63 14.56 3.86
C TYR A 258 -1.45 14.08 2.67
N SER A 259 -0.80 13.39 1.74
CA SER A 259 -1.44 12.81 0.55
C SER A 259 -1.91 11.38 0.79
N MET A 260 -1.21 10.63 1.65
CA MET A 260 -1.55 9.25 2.00
C MET A 260 -1.32 8.97 3.48
N VAL A 261 -2.19 8.14 4.06
CA VAL A 261 -2.10 7.65 5.45
C VAL A 261 -2.00 6.14 5.43
N LEU A 262 -0.79 5.65 5.71
CA LEU A 262 -0.44 4.24 5.70
C LEU A 262 -0.81 3.56 7.02
N TYR A 263 -1.42 2.40 6.90
CA TYR A 263 -1.62 1.42 7.97
C TYR A 263 -0.97 0.09 7.54
N ALA A 264 0.38 0.05 7.58
CA ALA A 264 1.18 -1.01 6.99
C ALA A 264 0.83 -2.42 7.50
N ASN A 265 0.51 -2.56 8.78
CA ASN A 265 0.37 -3.86 9.42
C ASN A 265 -1.01 -4.14 10.00
N ALA A 266 -2.03 -3.28 9.76
CA ALA A 266 -3.36 -3.46 10.34
C ALA A 266 -4.00 -4.80 9.95
N ALA A 267 -3.96 -5.17 8.66
CA ALA A 267 -4.50 -6.44 8.18
C ALA A 267 -3.71 -7.66 8.73
N LEU A 268 -2.40 -7.57 8.82
CA LEU A 268 -1.54 -8.61 9.42
C LEU A 268 -1.88 -8.81 10.90
N GLN A 269 -1.93 -7.74 11.68
CA GLN A 269 -2.24 -7.80 13.11
C GLN A 269 -3.65 -8.36 13.35
N ALA A 270 -4.63 -7.96 12.54
CA ALA A 270 -5.98 -8.50 12.59
C ALA A 270 -6.02 -10.01 12.27
N SER A 271 -5.25 -10.46 11.26
CA SER A 271 -5.18 -11.89 10.91
C SER A 271 -4.55 -12.73 12.01
N ILE A 272 -3.49 -12.24 12.66
CA ILE A 272 -2.87 -12.92 13.83
C ILE A 272 -3.89 -13.06 14.96
N ALA A 273 -4.56 -11.98 15.34
CA ALA A 273 -5.55 -11.99 16.42
C ALA A 273 -6.71 -12.94 16.09
N GLY A 274 -7.22 -12.93 14.85
CA GLY A 274 -8.27 -13.84 14.39
C GLY A 274 -7.84 -15.30 14.44
N MET A 275 -6.65 -15.64 13.94
CA MET A 275 -6.10 -17.00 14.02
C MET A 275 -5.93 -17.46 15.47
N GLN A 276 -5.36 -16.64 16.35
CA GLN A 276 -5.18 -16.98 17.77
C GLN A 276 -6.53 -17.24 18.45
N LYS A 277 -7.55 -16.40 18.19
CA LYS A 277 -8.88 -16.55 18.74
C LYS A 277 -9.53 -17.87 18.30
N VAL A 278 -9.61 -18.11 17.00
CA VAL A 278 -10.33 -19.26 16.43
C VAL A 278 -9.59 -20.57 16.69
N LEU A 279 -8.27 -20.61 16.42
CA LEU A 279 -7.48 -21.83 16.63
C LEU A 279 -7.28 -22.15 18.12
N GLY A 280 -7.21 -21.14 18.98
CA GLY A 280 -7.22 -21.31 20.43
C GLY A 280 -8.50 -21.97 20.93
N HIS A 281 -9.66 -21.50 20.44
CA HIS A 281 -10.95 -22.13 20.75
C HIS A 281 -11.01 -23.58 20.23
N LEU A 282 -10.65 -23.81 18.98
CA LEU A 282 -10.61 -25.15 18.38
C LEU A 282 -9.74 -26.12 19.19
N LYS A 283 -8.55 -25.67 19.61
CA LYS A 283 -7.64 -26.48 20.45
C LYS A 283 -8.26 -26.81 21.82
N ALA A 284 -8.97 -25.87 22.42
CA ALA A 284 -9.55 -26.05 23.76
C ALA A 284 -10.81 -26.95 23.76
N HIS A 285 -11.63 -26.86 22.70
CA HIS A 285 -12.98 -27.48 22.69
C HIS A 285 -13.14 -28.60 21.62
N GLY A 286 -12.16 -28.76 20.70
CA GLY A 286 -12.25 -29.75 19.60
C GLY A 286 -13.32 -29.44 18.55
N SER A 287 -13.94 -28.25 18.59
CA SER A 287 -15.03 -27.83 17.72
C SER A 287 -14.93 -26.33 17.41
N LEU A 288 -15.51 -25.90 16.30
CA LEU A 288 -15.70 -24.50 15.95
C LEU A 288 -17.03 -23.91 16.46
N ASP A 289 -17.82 -24.72 17.19
CA ASP A 289 -19.06 -24.24 17.81
C ASP A 289 -18.76 -23.08 18.77
N GLY A 290 -19.52 -21.99 18.67
CA GLY A 290 -19.31 -20.79 19.46
C GLY A 290 -18.36 -19.76 18.86
N VAL A 291 -17.57 -20.11 17.82
CA VAL A 291 -16.70 -19.16 17.08
C VAL A 291 -16.97 -19.14 15.57
N ALA A 292 -17.98 -19.84 15.10
CA ALA A 292 -18.33 -19.89 13.67
C ALA A 292 -18.62 -18.50 13.08
N GLY A 293 -19.15 -17.56 13.87
CA GLY A 293 -19.42 -16.18 13.48
C GLY A 293 -18.16 -15.32 13.26
N GLU A 294 -17.00 -15.80 13.70
CA GLU A 294 -15.70 -15.12 13.49
C GLU A 294 -15.03 -15.55 12.17
N LEU A 295 -15.61 -16.51 11.47
CA LEU A 295 -15.07 -17.04 10.22
C LEU A 295 -15.79 -16.43 9.02
N ALA A 296 -15.03 -16.09 7.99
CA ALA A 296 -15.63 -15.85 6.69
C ALA A 296 -16.33 -17.12 6.19
N GLY A 297 -17.63 -17.03 5.86
CA GLY A 297 -18.41 -18.18 5.37
C GLY A 297 -17.80 -18.75 4.08
N PHE A 298 -18.09 -20.03 3.81
CA PHE A 298 -17.57 -20.73 2.64
C PHE A 298 -17.87 -19.96 1.33
N THR A 299 -19.10 -19.51 1.14
CA THR A 299 -19.54 -18.77 -0.05
C THR A 299 -18.78 -17.45 -0.19
N GLU A 300 -18.59 -16.70 0.91
CA GLU A 300 -17.87 -15.43 0.90
C GLU A 300 -16.40 -15.64 0.55
N ARG A 301 -15.76 -16.66 1.10
CA ARG A 301 -14.40 -17.01 0.73
C ARG A 301 -14.27 -17.30 -0.77
N GLN A 302 -15.20 -18.07 -1.35
CA GLN A 302 -15.20 -18.37 -2.79
C GLN A 302 -15.47 -17.14 -3.64
N ARG A 303 -16.33 -16.23 -3.20
CA ARG A 303 -16.60 -14.95 -3.87
C ARG A 303 -15.32 -14.10 -3.94
N LEU A 304 -14.64 -13.93 -2.82
CA LEU A 304 -13.41 -13.12 -2.74
C LEU A 304 -12.28 -13.63 -3.65
N VAL A 305 -12.12 -14.95 -3.78
CA VAL A 305 -11.11 -15.52 -4.68
C VAL A 305 -11.57 -15.63 -6.14
N GLY A 306 -12.76 -15.13 -6.47
CA GLY A 306 -13.25 -15.06 -7.85
C GLY A 306 -13.71 -16.40 -8.43
N LYS A 307 -14.11 -17.40 -7.60
CA LYS A 307 -14.54 -18.72 -8.05
C LYS A 307 -15.58 -18.67 -9.22
N PRO A 308 -16.61 -17.77 -9.20
CA PRO A 308 -17.55 -17.72 -10.30
C PRO A 308 -16.93 -17.47 -11.69
N HIS A 309 -15.88 -16.64 -11.75
CA HIS A 309 -15.13 -16.42 -13.00
C HIS A 309 -14.46 -17.69 -13.52
N PHE A 310 -13.85 -18.46 -12.61
CA PHE A 310 -13.23 -19.73 -13.00
C PHE A 310 -14.25 -20.78 -13.42
N ASP A 311 -15.46 -20.81 -12.81
CA ASP A 311 -16.55 -21.69 -13.23
C ASP A 311 -17.03 -21.35 -14.66
N GLU A 312 -17.03 -20.08 -15.05
CA GLU A 312 -17.34 -19.68 -16.43
C GLU A 312 -16.23 -20.09 -17.40
N LEU A 313 -14.98 -19.98 -17.01
CA LEU A 313 -13.86 -20.44 -17.84
C LEU A 313 -13.86 -21.96 -18.02
N GLU A 314 -14.13 -22.73 -16.97
CA GLU A 314 -14.28 -24.19 -17.06
C GLU A 314 -15.37 -24.56 -18.08
N LYS A 315 -16.58 -23.96 -17.98
CA LYS A 315 -17.68 -24.19 -18.94
C LYS A 315 -17.33 -23.81 -20.39
N LYS A 316 -16.43 -22.83 -20.55
CA LYS A 316 -16.02 -22.38 -21.89
C LYS A 316 -15.01 -23.32 -22.53
N TYR A 317 -14.19 -24.00 -21.75
CA TYR A 317 -13.06 -24.80 -22.25
C TYR A 317 -13.25 -26.31 -22.08
N THR A 318 -14.35 -26.78 -21.46
CA THR A 318 -14.81 -28.15 -21.41
C THR A 318 -16.03 -28.38 -22.28
#